data_4e4f7705c52e64570b587757d1d9b91d
#
_entry.id   4e4f7705c52e64570b587757d1d9b91d
#
_cell.length_a   1.000
_cell.length_b   1.000
_cell.length_c   1.000
_cell.angle_alpha   90.00
_cell.angle_beta   90.00
_cell.angle_gamma   90.00
#
_symmetry.space_group_name_H-M   'P 1'
#
loop_
_entity.id
_entity.type
_entity.pdbx_description
1 polymer ?
#
loop_
_entity_poly.entity_id
_entity_poly.type
_entity_poly.pdbx_seq_one_letter_code
_entity_poly.pdbx_strand_id
1 'polypeptide(L)'
;TDFLRYCKQNYPAEKTAVLFWNHGGGSGSGAAFDERYSYDSLTLDEMHTAFGRVWEADENNPPLELVGFDTCLMATVDVAYTFCDLSRYLVASEETEPGNGWYYTDWVGALAEQPSMDGAALGRAICDAHYTGCELVGTEDSVTLSLTDLSQIGPLLTAYESYGAEALSAACQDPSFFTRFARVADRSENYGGNTREQGFTNMVDLGDLARKSSDLLDSAQTVTDALSDCVLYQV
;
A
#
# COMPACT_ATOMS: atom_id res chain seq x y z
N THR A 1 15.32 11.85 -6.83
CA THR A 1 16.15 11.35 -7.97
C THR A 1 17.64 11.26 -7.61
N ASP A 2 18.28 12.36 -7.13
CA ASP A 2 19.75 12.38 -6.94
C ASP A 2 20.24 11.43 -5.85
N PHE A 3 19.51 11.32 -4.74
CA PHE A 3 19.79 10.33 -3.70
C PHE A 3 19.74 8.89 -4.25
N LEU A 4 18.68 8.54 -4.95
CA LEU A 4 18.52 7.19 -5.55
C LEU A 4 19.66 6.89 -6.54
N ARG A 5 20.02 7.87 -7.37
CA ARG A 5 21.15 7.75 -8.32
C ARG A 5 22.48 7.56 -7.60
N TYR A 6 22.71 8.33 -6.53
CA TYR A 6 23.90 8.19 -5.70
C TYR A 6 23.99 6.80 -5.08
N CYS A 7 22.90 6.28 -4.51
CA CYS A 7 22.87 4.94 -3.93
C CYS A 7 23.19 3.87 -4.99
N LYS A 8 22.50 3.91 -6.13
CA LYS A 8 22.71 2.95 -7.23
C LYS A 8 24.16 2.94 -7.75
N GLN A 9 24.80 4.11 -7.80
CA GLN A 9 26.17 4.24 -8.31
C GLN A 9 27.23 3.83 -7.29
N ASN A 10 27.02 4.11 -6.00
CA ASN A 10 28.05 3.93 -4.98
C ASN A 10 27.87 2.65 -4.15
N TYR A 11 26.66 2.09 -4.14
CA TYR A 11 26.32 0.88 -3.39
C TYR A 11 25.60 -0.15 -4.30
N PRO A 12 26.28 -0.63 -5.38
CA PRO A 12 25.65 -1.60 -6.27
C PRO A 12 25.36 -2.91 -5.52
N ALA A 13 24.16 -3.45 -5.74
CA ALA A 13 23.71 -4.70 -5.15
C ALA A 13 22.92 -5.52 -6.16
N GLU A 14 22.84 -6.83 -5.97
CA GLU A 14 22.02 -7.72 -6.80
C GLU A 14 20.52 -7.49 -6.54
N LYS A 15 20.15 -7.14 -5.31
CA LYS A 15 18.80 -6.81 -4.88
C LYS A 15 18.81 -5.46 -4.20
N THR A 16 17.83 -4.64 -4.50
CA THR A 16 17.68 -3.30 -3.91
C THR A 16 16.27 -3.16 -3.33
N ALA A 17 16.20 -2.77 -2.06
CA ALA A 17 14.97 -2.30 -1.43
C ALA A 17 15.07 -0.79 -1.19
N VAL A 18 13.96 -0.07 -1.35
CA VAL A 18 13.85 1.36 -1.03
C VAL A 18 12.73 1.55 -0.03
N LEU A 19 13.05 2.17 1.10
CA LEU A 19 12.11 2.44 2.17
C LEU A 19 11.93 3.94 2.36
N PHE A 20 10.69 4.37 2.47
CA PHE A 20 10.31 5.71 2.87
C PHE A 20 10.02 5.71 4.38
N TRP A 21 10.52 6.69 5.09
CA TRP A 21 10.27 6.90 6.50
C TRP A 21 9.91 8.36 6.76
N ASN A 22 8.64 8.64 6.99
CA ASN A 22 8.11 9.99 7.26
C ASN A 22 6.58 9.87 7.53
N HIS A 23 5.80 10.93 7.28
CA HIS A 23 4.36 10.89 7.19
C HIS A 23 3.89 10.38 5.83
N GLY A 24 2.72 9.73 5.81
CA GLY A 24 2.02 9.27 4.61
C GLY A 24 0.57 9.73 4.61
N GLY A 25 0.02 9.92 3.42
CA GLY A 25 -1.36 10.38 3.20
C GLY A 25 -2.06 9.64 2.06
N GLY A 26 -1.61 8.43 1.75
CA GLY A 26 -2.19 7.55 0.75
C GLY A 26 -2.18 8.12 -0.66
N SER A 27 -3.18 7.69 -1.45
CA SER A 27 -3.30 8.07 -2.87
C SER A 27 -3.43 9.58 -3.10
N GLY A 28 -4.07 10.28 -2.18
CA GLY A 28 -4.39 11.69 -2.37
C GLY A 28 -3.26 12.66 -2.07
N SER A 29 -2.40 12.32 -1.11
CA SER A 29 -1.37 13.23 -0.60
C SER A 29 0.05 12.66 -0.71
N GLY A 30 0.20 11.39 -1.08
CA GLY A 30 1.50 10.75 -1.20
C GLY A 30 2.23 10.58 0.13
N ALA A 31 3.55 10.76 0.15
CA ALA A 31 4.38 10.54 1.34
C ALA A 31 5.54 11.54 1.44
N ALA A 32 6.28 11.49 2.56
CA ALA A 32 7.47 12.30 2.80
C ALA A 32 7.16 13.80 2.88
N PHE A 33 6.31 14.19 3.82
CA PHE A 33 5.87 15.56 4.04
C PHE A 33 6.99 16.43 4.64
N ASP A 34 7.17 17.63 4.07
CA ASP A 34 8.10 18.63 4.58
C ASP A 34 7.37 19.67 5.45
N GLU A 35 7.45 19.53 6.76
CA GLU A 35 6.82 20.43 7.72
C GLU A 35 7.29 21.88 7.62
N ARG A 36 8.48 22.11 7.08
CA ARG A 36 9.08 23.46 6.95
C ARG A 36 8.62 24.18 5.69
N TYR A 37 8.11 23.43 4.72
CA TYR A 37 7.65 23.95 3.42
C TYR A 37 6.15 23.72 3.22
N SER A 38 5.35 24.07 4.24
CA SER A 38 3.88 24.03 4.18
C SER A 38 3.29 22.62 4.01
N TYR A 39 3.99 21.60 4.55
CA TYR A 39 3.63 20.19 4.38
C TYR A 39 3.58 19.75 2.92
N ASP A 40 4.43 20.32 2.06
CA ASP A 40 4.64 19.79 0.73
C ASP A 40 5.10 18.32 0.80
N SER A 41 4.64 17.50 -0.13
CA SER A 41 4.86 16.06 -0.09
C SER A 41 5.24 15.52 -1.46
N LEU A 42 5.79 14.33 -1.50
CA LEU A 42 6.03 13.61 -2.75
C LEU A 42 4.73 12.92 -3.20
N THR A 43 4.16 13.39 -4.29
CA THR A 43 3.02 12.73 -4.93
C THR A 43 3.42 11.40 -5.57
N LEU A 44 2.45 10.54 -5.87
CA LEU A 44 2.71 9.25 -6.53
C LEU A 44 3.40 9.46 -7.89
N ASP A 45 2.96 10.42 -8.68
CA ASP A 45 3.57 10.76 -9.99
C ASP A 45 5.02 11.23 -9.85
N GLU A 46 5.33 12.02 -8.84
CA GLU A 46 6.70 12.48 -8.58
C GLU A 46 7.61 11.34 -8.12
N MET A 47 7.10 10.43 -7.28
CA MET A 47 7.82 9.23 -6.87
C MET A 47 8.10 8.34 -8.09
N HIS A 48 7.09 7.97 -8.88
CA HIS A 48 7.26 7.16 -10.09
C HIS A 48 8.25 7.82 -11.06
N THR A 49 8.10 9.11 -11.33
CA THR A 49 9.04 9.88 -12.17
C THR A 49 10.47 9.86 -11.63
N ALA A 50 10.65 10.01 -10.31
CA ALA A 50 11.98 10.03 -9.70
C ALA A 50 12.67 8.67 -9.79
N PHE A 51 11.94 7.58 -9.60
CA PHE A 51 12.42 6.21 -9.74
C PHE A 51 12.73 5.88 -11.20
N GLY A 52 11.83 6.17 -12.14
CA GLY A 52 12.00 5.93 -13.58
C GLY A 52 13.18 6.71 -14.21
N ARG A 53 13.65 7.79 -13.57
CA ARG A 53 14.89 8.48 -13.97
C ARG A 53 16.17 7.77 -13.52
N VAL A 54 16.06 6.74 -12.67
CA VAL A 54 17.19 6.02 -12.10
C VAL A 54 17.21 4.56 -12.54
N TRP A 55 16.05 3.94 -12.65
CA TRP A 55 15.84 2.57 -13.10
C TRP A 55 14.94 2.54 -14.32
N GLU A 56 15.17 1.60 -15.21
CA GLU A 56 14.26 1.30 -16.31
C GLU A 56 13.07 0.52 -15.74
N ALA A 57 11.88 1.03 -15.92
CA ALA A 57 10.65 0.40 -15.47
C ALA A 57 10.33 -0.81 -16.37
N ASP A 58 9.99 -1.95 -15.78
CA ASP A 58 9.64 -3.18 -16.49
C ASP A 58 8.70 -4.03 -15.61
N GLU A 59 7.44 -4.12 -15.98
CA GLU A 59 6.42 -4.90 -15.26
C GLU A 59 6.76 -6.40 -15.16
N ASN A 60 7.50 -6.95 -16.13
CA ASN A 60 7.87 -8.37 -16.14
C ASN A 60 9.14 -8.66 -15.33
N ASN A 61 9.99 -7.67 -15.16
CA ASN A 61 11.24 -7.80 -14.41
C ASN A 61 11.59 -6.48 -13.70
N PRO A 62 10.81 -6.07 -12.70
CA PRO A 62 11.00 -4.79 -12.02
C PRO A 62 12.38 -4.70 -11.38
N PRO A 63 13.00 -3.50 -11.42
CA PRO A 63 14.39 -3.32 -11.01
C PRO A 63 14.63 -3.39 -9.50
N LEU A 64 13.57 -3.20 -8.70
CA LEU A 64 13.65 -3.25 -7.24
C LEU A 64 13.04 -4.55 -6.72
N GLU A 65 13.63 -5.08 -5.68
CA GLU A 65 13.09 -6.23 -4.98
C GLU A 65 11.89 -5.85 -4.11
N LEU A 66 11.97 -4.70 -3.42
CA LEU A 66 10.94 -4.24 -2.50
C LEU A 66 10.92 -2.71 -2.43
N VAL A 67 9.73 -2.13 -2.42
CA VAL A 67 9.46 -0.77 -1.96
C VAL A 67 8.66 -0.83 -0.66
N GLY A 68 9.03 -0.03 0.33
CA GLY A 68 8.37 -0.02 1.63
C GLY A 68 8.05 1.39 2.09
N PHE A 69 6.94 1.52 2.80
CA PHE A 69 6.48 2.77 3.37
C PHE A 69 6.26 2.61 4.87
N ASP A 70 7.29 2.96 5.67
CA ASP A 70 7.18 3.19 7.12
C ASP A 70 6.51 4.56 7.32
N THR A 71 5.25 4.61 6.93
CA THR A 71 4.41 5.81 6.86
C THR A 71 2.92 5.41 6.85
N CYS A 72 2.05 6.27 7.33
CA CYS A 72 0.61 6.07 7.33
C CYS A 72 0.02 5.85 5.92
N LEU A 73 -1.01 5.01 5.79
CA LEU A 73 -2.00 5.03 4.71
C LEU A 73 -1.51 4.68 3.29
N MET A 74 -0.33 4.09 3.14
CA MET A 74 0.25 3.84 1.81
C MET A 74 -0.10 2.48 1.21
N ALA A 75 -0.82 1.58 1.90
CA ALA A 75 -1.30 0.33 1.32
C ALA A 75 -2.56 0.56 0.48
N THR A 76 -2.46 1.33 -0.58
CA THR A 76 -3.58 1.60 -1.49
C THR A 76 -3.35 0.98 -2.86
N VAL A 77 -4.46 0.74 -3.61
CA VAL A 77 -4.40 0.25 -4.99
C VAL A 77 -3.57 1.18 -5.88
N ASP A 78 -3.71 2.51 -5.70
CA ASP A 78 -2.97 3.48 -6.50
C ASP A 78 -1.47 3.46 -6.22
N VAL A 79 -1.06 3.27 -4.95
CA VAL A 79 0.35 3.10 -4.58
C VAL A 79 0.91 1.81 -5.20
N ALA A 80 0.18 0.70 -5.07
CA ALA A 80 0.58 -0.58 -5.64
C ALA A 80 0.72 -0.48 -7.17
N TYR A 81 -0.22 0.17 -7.86
CA TYR A 81 -0.14 0.43 -9.30
C TYR A 81 1.05 1.32 -9.66
N THR A 82 1.30 2.37 -8.87
CA THR A 82 2.43 3.29 -9.12
C THR A 82 3.79 2.59 -9.14
N PHE A 83 3.94 1.50 -8.38
CA PHE A 83 5.23 0.81 -8.24
C PHE A 83 5.28 -0.56 -8.92
N CYS A 84 4.23 -1.03 -9.61
CA CYS A 84 4.19 -2.39 -10.17
C CYS A 84 5.21 -2.65 -11.30
N ASP A 85 5.64 -1.63 -12.01
CA ASP A 85 6.69 -1.68 -13.03
C ASP A 85 8.11 -1.39 -12.48
N LEU A 86 8.20 -1.00 -11.21
CA LEU A 86 9.43 -0.60 -10.53
C LEU A 86 9.87 -1.56 -9.43
N SER A 87 8.96 -2.28 -8.81
CA SER A 87 9.24 -3.16 -7.67
C SER A 87 8.45 -4.46 -7.73
N ARG A 88 9.04 -5.55 -7.19
CA ARG A 88 8.37 -6.85 -7.08
C ARG A 88 7.36 -6.87 -5.95
N TYR A 89 7.70 -6.25 -4.83
CA TYR A 89 6.89 -6.26 -3.61
C TYR A 89 6.70 -4.86 -3.05
N LEU A 90 5.55 -4.67 -2.40
CA LEU A 90 5.22 -3.48 -1.61
C LEU A 90 4.99 -3.91 -0.16
N VAL A 91 5.56 -3.15 0.79
CA VAL A 91 5.21 -3.23 2.21
C VAL A 91 4.67 -1.89 2.65
N ALA A 92 3.43 -1.86 3.11
CA ALA A 92 2.77 -0.62 3.52
C ALA A 92 1.59 -0.90 4.48
N SER A 93 1.18 0.14 5.20
CA SER A 93 0.03 0.13 6.11
C SER A 93 -1.22 0.72 5.45
N GLU A 94 -2.39 0.15 5.74
CA GLU A 94 -3.69 0.72 5.41
C GLU A 94 -4.11 1.80 6.40
N GLU A 95 -3.72 1.65 7.69
CA GLU A 95 -4.04 2.57 8.78
C GLU A 95 -2.87 3.54 9.05
N THR A 96 -3.11 4.48 9.96
CA THR A 96 -2.05 5.34 10.50
C THR A 96 -1.06 4.51 11.32
N GLU A 97 0.22 4.72 11.09
CA GLU A 97 1.26 4.03 11.85
C GLU A 97 1.62 4.77 13.15
N PRO A 98 1.86 4.04 14.24
CA PRO A 98 2.38 4.63 15.48
C PRO A 98 3.74 5.29 15.26
N GLY A 99 4.01 6.36 16.00
CA GLY A 99 5.23 7.15 15.83
C GLY A 99 6.55 6.46 16.18
N ASN A 100 6.52 5.21 16.67
CA ASN A 100 7.72 4.37 16.85
C ASN A 100 8.25 3.80 15.50
N GLY A 101 7.43 3.80 14.45
CA GLY A 101 7.79 3.24 13.15
C GLY A 101 8.06 1.73 13.18
N TRP A 102 8.68 1.22 12.14
CA TRP A 102 9.03 -0.19 12.04
C TRP A 102 10.19 -0.56 12.99
N TYR A 103 10.17 -1.77 13.54
CA TYR A 103 11.22 -2.21 14.46
C TYR A 103 12.47 -2.69 13.71
N TYR A 104 13.28 -1.74 13.26
CA TYR A 104 14.46 -1.95 12.40
C TYR A 104 15.48 -2.94 12.96
N THR A 105 15.60 -3.04 14.27
CA THR A 105 16.56 -3.96 14.91
C THR A 105 16.34 -5.40 14.47
N ASP A 106 15.10 -5.86 14.43
CA ASP A 106 14.78 -7.27 14.18
C ASP A 106 14.89 -7.61 12.69
N TRP A 107 14.20 -6.88 11.80
CA TRP A 107 14.21 -7.23 10.39
C TRP A 107 15.56 -6.95 9.70
N VAL A 108 16.29 -5.90 10.09
CA VAL A 108 17.66 -5.66 9.59
C VAL A 108 18.62 -6.72 10.14
N GLY A 109 18.43 -7.15 11.40
CA GLY A 109 19.15 -8.27 11.99
C GLY A 109 18.94 -9.55 11.21
N ALA A 110 17.69 -9.90 10.91
CA ALA A 110 17.34 -11.08 10.11
C ALA A 110 17.95 -11.03 8.69
N LEU A 111 17.91 -9.85 8.04
CA LEU A 111 18.56 -9.64 6.74
C LEU A 111 20.08 -9.80 6.83
N ALA A 112 20.71 -9.32 7.90
CA ALA A 112 22.17 -9.46 8.10
C ALA A 112 22.59 -10.93 8.33
N GLU A 113 21.74 -11.72 9.00
CA GLU A 113 21.95 -13.17 9.19
C GLU A 113 21.72 -13.96 7.89
N GLN A 114 20.79 -13.52 7.05
CA GLN A 114 20.43 -14.17 5.78
C GLN A 114 20.41 -13.16 4.61
N PRO A 115 21.56 -12.69 4.13
CA PRO A 115 21.65 -11.69 3.05
C PRO A 115 21.07 -12.12 1.71
N SER A 116 20.84 -13.42 1.50
CA SER A 116 20.22 -13.99 0.29
C SER A 116 18.68 -13.98 0.34
N MET A 117 18.08 -13.47 1.41
CA MET A 117 16.62 -13.37 1.58
C MET A 117 15.99 -12.70 0.36
N ASP A 118 14.90 -13.26 -0.14
CA ASP A 118 14.12 -12.62 -1.21
C ASP A 118 13.18 -11.56 -0.64
N GLY A 119 12.56 -10.78 -1.53
CA GLY A 119 11.70 -9.68 -1.14
C GLY A 119 10.45 -10.13 -0.39
N ALA A 120 9.92 -11.31 -0.68
CA ALA A 120 8.77 -11.86 0.03
C ALA A 120 9.13 -12.23 1.47
N ALA A 121 10.28 -12.86 1.67
CA ALA A 121 10.77 -13.18 3.02
C ALA A 121 11.14 -11.92 3.80
N LEU A 122 11.78 -10.93 3.14
CA LEU A 122 12.08 -9.63 3.74
C LEU A 122 10.82 -8.89 4.16
N GLY A 123 9.80 -8.83 3.29
CA GLY A 123 8.53 -8.17 3.59
C GLY A 123 7.80 -8.80 4.77
N ARG A 124 7.80 -10.14 4.88
CA ARG A 124 7.27 -10.84 6.05
C ARG A 124 8.03 -10.49 7.33
N ALA A 125 9.37 -10.50 7.27
CA ALA A 125 10.19 -10.12 8.41
C ALA A 125 9.95 -8.68 8.88
N ILE A 126 9.68 -7.76 7.95
CA ILE A 126 9.31 -6.38 8.26
C ILE A 126 7.94 -6.33 8.96
N CYS A 127 6.93 -7.03 8.44
CA CYS A 127 5.60 -7.08 9.05
C CYS A 127 5.65 -7.65 10.49
N ASP A 128 6.33 -8.79 10.67
CA ASP A 128 6.49 -9.43 11.98
C ASP A 128 7.23 -8.51 12.97
N ALA A 129 8.30 -7.86 12.53
CA ALA A 129 9.06 -6.92 13.35
C ALA A 129 8.25 -5.68 13.72
N HIS A 130 7.44 -5.16 12.79
CA HIS A 130 6.53 -4.05 13.07
C HIS A 130 5.51 -4.41 14.15
N TYR A 131 4.83 -5.55 14.01
CA TYR A 131 3.88 -6.03 14.99
C TYR A 131 4.53 -6.22 16.37
N THR A 132 5.70 -6.88 16.42
CA THR A 132 6.47 -7.05 17.66
C THR A 132 6.86 -5.70 18.28
N GLY A 133 7.29 -4.74 17.47
CA GLY A 133 7.59 -3.39 17.94
C GLY A 133 6.38 -2.68 18.55
N CYS A 134 5.21 -2.89 17.97
CA CYS A 134 3.94 -2.35 18.48
C CYS A 134 3.50 -3.04 19.79
N GLU A 135 3.66 -4.36 19.92
CA GLU A 135 3.43 -5.09 21.18
C GLU A 135 4.29 -4.54 22.31
N LEU A 136 5.55 -4.20 22.05
CA LEU A 136 6.45 -3.64 23.07
C LEU A 136 5.99 -2.29 23.64
N VAL A 137 5.19 -1.53 22.89
CA VAL A 137 4.68 -0.21 23.29
C VAL A 137 3.16 -0.20 23.52
N GLY A 138 2.48 -1.32 23.31
CA GLY A 138 1.03 -1.50 23.57
C GLY A 138 0.14 -0.81 22.53
N THR A 139 0.52 -0.86 21.25
CA THR A 139 -0.24 -0.29 20.13
C THR A 139 -0.65 -1.33 19.08
N GLU A 140 -0.42 -2.61 19.34
CA GLU A 140 -0.66 -3.73 18.41
C GLU A 140 -2.11 -3.87 17.93
N ASP A 141 -3.07 -3.46 18.75
CA ASP A 141 -4.51 -3.54 18.43
C ASP A 141 -4.95 -2.48 17.39
N SER A 142 -4.10 -1.55 17.01
CA SER A 142 -4.43 -0.41 16.15
C SER A 142 -3.51 -0.26 14.95
N VAL A 143 -2.79 -1.32 14.58
CA VAL A 143 -1.82 -1.28 13.48
C VAL A 143 -2.21 -2.27 12.39
N THR A 144 -1.81 -1.93 11.17
CA THR A 144 -1.83 -2.83 10.01
C THR A 144 -0.51 -2.73 9.29
N LEU A 145 -0.03 -3.82 8.73
CA LEU A 145 1.05 -3.80 7.76
C LEU A 145 0.90 -5.00 6.82
N SER A 146 0.99 -4.77 5.53
CA SER A 146 0.80 -5.83 4.53
C SER A 146 1.96 -5.93 3.57
N LEU A 147 2.22 -7.16 3.10
CA LEU A 147 3.11 -7.48 2.01
C LEU A 147 2.29 -7.81 0.77
N THR A 148 2.44 -7.02 -0.28
CA THR A 148 1.75 -7.16 -1.55
C THR A 148 2.70 -7.62 -2.66
N ASP A 149 2.28 -8.62 -3.45
CA ASP A 149 2.94 -9.03 -4.70
C ASP A 149 2.46 -8.13 -5.84
N LEU A 150 3.31 -7.24 -6.30
CA LEU A 150 2.97 -6.27 -7.34
C LEU A 150 2.81 -6.90 -8.73
N SER A 151 3.26 -8.13 -8.94
CA SER A 151 2.99 -8.87 -10.19
C SER A 151 1.51 -9.23 -10.37
N GLN A 152 0.73 -9.22 -9.28
CA GLN A 152 -0.70 -9.52 -9.28
C GLN A 152 -1.60 -8.28 -9.40
N ILE A 153 -1.01 -7.09 -9.53
CA ILE A 153 -1.78 -5.83 -9.60
C ILE A 153 -2.62 -5.75 -10.89
N GLY A 154 -2.13 -6.23 -12.03
CA GLY A 154 -2.88 -6.20 -13.29
C GLY A 154 -4.25 -6.91 -13.22
N PRO A 155 -4.32 -8.17 -12.75
CA PRO A 155 -5.58 -8.85 -12.47
C PRO A 155 -6.48 -8.11 -11.48
N LEU A 156 -5.94 -7.57 -10.40
CA LEU A 156 -6.69 -6.79 -9.41
C LEU A 156 -7.31 -5.53 -10.03
N LEU A 157 -6.56 -4.78 -10.83
CA LEU A 157 -7.08 -3.59 -11.53
C LEU A 157 -8.21 -3.94 -12.48
N THR A 158 -8.08 -5.04 -13.23
CA THR A 158 -9.14 -5.52 -14.13
C THR A 158 -10.42 -5.86 -13.35
N ALA A 159 -10.29 -6.52 -12.20
CA ALA A 159 -11.41 -6.83 -11.32
C ALA A 159 -12.04 -5.54 -10.75
N TYR A 160 -11.22 -4.61 -10.29
CA TYR A 160 -11.63 -3.33 -9.72
C TYR A 160 -12.34 -2.44 -10.75
N GLU A 161 -11.83 -2.36 -11.99
CA GLU A 161 -12.48 -1.64 -13.09
C GLU A 161 -13.86 -2.24 -13.41
N SER A 162 -13.95 -3.56 -13.45
CA SER A 162 -15.22 -4.27 -13.70
C SER A 162 -16.24 -4.00 -12.59
N TYR A 163 -15.78 -4.00 -11.34
CA TYR A 163 -16.59 -3.69 -10.16
C TYR A 163 -17.11 -2.24 -10.21
N GLY A 164 -16.24 -1.29 -10.52
CA GLY A 164 -16.62 0.12 -10.67
C GLY A 164 -17.59 0.35 -11.84
N ALA A 165 -17.38 -0.31 -12.98
CA ALA A 165 -18.25 -0.22 -14.14
C ALA A 165 -19.65 -0.80 -13.86
N GLU A 166 -19.72 -1.94 -13.16
CA GLU A 166 -20.99 -2.54 -12.72
C GLU A 166 -21.73 -1.62 -11.76
N ALA A 167 -21.02 -1.08 -10.75
CA ALA A 167 -21.60 -0.14 -9.78
C ALA A 167 -22.17 1.11 -10.48
N LEU A 168 -21.43 1.68 -11.42
CA LEU A 168 -21.91 2.83 -12.21
C LEU A 168 -23.14 2.47 -13.07
N SER A 169 -23.12 1.31 -13.73
CA SER A 169 -24.27 0.84 -14.49
C SER A 169 -25.50 0.65 -13.62
N ALA A 170 -25.36 0.01 -12.45
CA ALA A 170 -26.46 -0.18 -11.51
C ALA A 170 -27.01 1.16 -11.00
N ALA A 171 -26.13 2.13 -10.74
CA ALA A 171 -26.53 3.47 -10.31
C ALA A 171 -27.31 4.24 -11.39
N CYS A 172 -26.98 4.04 -12.66
CA CYS A 172 -27.71 4.63 -13.79
C CYS A 172 -29.09 4.02 -14.00
N GLN A 173 -29.29 2.75 -13.61
CA GLN A 173 -30.55 2.02 -13.79
C GLN A 173 -31.49 2.14 -12.59
N ASP A 174 -30.95 2.23 -11.38
CA ASP A 174 -31.70 2.32 -10.13
C ASP A 174 -31.21 3.50 -9.27
N PRO A 175 -32.00 4.60 -9.19
CA PRO A 175 -31.64 5.76 -8.38
C PRO A 175 -31.43 5.45 -6.87
N SER A 176 -31.95 4.32 -6.39
CA SER A 176 -31.77 3.91 -4.99
C SER A 176 -30.44 3.19 -4.75
N PHE A 177 -29.74 2.78 -5.80
CA PHE A 177 -28.49 2.02 -5.69
C PHE A 177 -27.43 2.77 -4.87
N PHE A 178 -27.18 4.04 -5.16
CA PHE A 178 -26.21 4.84 -4.40
C PHE A 178 -26.49 4.88 -2.91
N THR A 179 -27.76 4.95 -2.52
CA THR A 179 -28.12 4.93 -1.09
C THR A 179 -27.81 3.59 -0.44
N ARG A 180 -28.02 2.49 -1.16
CA ARG A 180 -27.69 1.14 -0.66
C ARG A 180 -26.19 0.95 -0.59
N PHE A 181 -25.47 1.29 -1.65
CA PHE A 181 -24.03 1.18 -1.74
C PHE A 181 -23.30 2.07 -0.71
N ALA A 182 -23.74 3.31 -0.54
CA ALA A 182 -23.22 4.22 0.50
C ALA A 182 -23.35 3.65 1.91
N ARG A 183 -24.46 2.94 2.21
CA ARG A 183 -24.63 2.26 3.49
C ARG A 183 -23.69 1.05 3.67
N VAL A 184 -23.31 0.41 2.57
CA VAL A 184 -22.30 -0.65 2.60
C VAL A 184 -20.93 -0.04 2.89
N ALA A 185 -20.55 1.00 2.15
CA ALA A 185 -19.29 1.72 2.35
C ALA A 185 -19.16 2.30 3.79
N ASP A 186 -20.24 2.87 4.34
CA ASP A 186 -20.28 3.40 5.72
C ASP A 186 -20.06 2.33 6.81
N ARG A 187 -20.31 1.06 6.47
CA ARG A 187 -20.11 -0.08 7.36
C ARG A 187 -18.80 -0.83 7.11
N SER A 188 -18.12 -0.49 6.04
CA SER A 188 -16.84 -1.10 5.69
C SER A 188 -15.72 -0.48 6.51
N GLU A 189 -14.65 -1.26 6.71
CA GLU A 189 -13.46 -0.77 7.41
C GLU A 189 -12.94 0.49 6.73
N ASN A 190 -12.60 1.49 7.52
CA ASN A 190 -12.19 2.81 7.04
C ASN A 190 -10.94 3.27 7.79
N TYR A 191 -9.94 3.66 7.06
CA TYR A 191 -8.62 3.98 7.57
C TYR A 191 -8.30 5.47 7.56
N GLY A 192 -7.46 5.91 8.50
CA GLY A 192 -7.10 7.32 8.70
C GLY A 192 -8.24 8.20 9.20
N GLY A 193 -9.41 7.62 9.45
CA GLY A 193 -10.61 8.25 9.96
C GLY A 193 -11.44 8.99 8.91
N ASN A 194 -12.74 9.14 9.21
CA ASN A 194 -13.72 9.76 8.33
C ASN A 194 -14.51 10.89 9.00
N THR A 195 -14.02 11.43 10.11
CA THR A 195 -14.57 12.62 10.76
C THR A 195 -13.79 13.88 10.37
N ARG A 196 -14.38 15.05 10.65
CA ARG A 196 -13.72 16.33 10.38
C ARG A 196 -12.42 16.49 11.16
N GLU A 197 -12.39 16.01 12.38
CA GLU A 197 -11.24 16.03 13.28
C GLU A 197 -10.11 15.12 12.78
N GLN A 198 -10.47 14.03 12.13
CA GLN A 198 -9.56 13.04 11.55
C GLN A 198 -9.16 13.34 10.10
N GLY A 199 -9.70 14.39 9.48
CA GLY A 199 -9.30 14.86 8.16
C GLY A 199 -10.11 14.28 6.99
N PHE A 200 -11.14 13.46 7.21
CA PHE A 200 -11.96 12.86 6.14
C PHE A 200 -11.15 12.15 5.06
N THR A 201 -10.27 11.23 5.44
CA THR A 201 -9.47 10.46 4.48
C THR A 201 -10.33 9.69 3.48
N ASN A 202 -11.50 9.18 3.94
CA ASN A 202 -12.45 8.38 3.17
C ASN A 202 -11.81 7.16 2.46
N MET A 203 -10.76 6.61 3.04
CA MET A 203 -10.12 5.39 2.56
C MET A 203 -10.85 4.18 3.14
N VAL A 204 -11.40 3.37 2.27
CA VAL A 204 -12.19 2.19 2.64
C VAL A 204 -11.44 0.94 2.22
N ASP A 205 -11.40 -0.08 3.10
CA ASP A 205 -10.86 -1.39 2.75
C ASP A 205 -11.61 -1.97 1.55
N LEU A 206 -10.86 -2.21 0.45
CA LEU A 206 -11.45 -2.68 -0.79
C LEU A 206 -12.04 -4.10 -0.65
N GLY A 207 -11.37 -4.97 0.09
CA GLY A 207 -11.82 -6.34 0.32
C GLY A 207 -13.10 -6.39 1.17
N ASP A 208 -13.17 -5.57 2.21
CA ASP A 208 -14.34 -5.48 3.07
C ASP A 208 -15.53 -4.85 2.34
N LEU A 209 -15.28 -3.79 1.56
CA LEU A 209 -16.29 -3.17 0.70
C LEU A 209 -16.84 -4.16 -0.33
N ALA A 210 -15.96 -4.91 -1.01
CA ALA A 210 -16.36 -5.92 -1.99
C ALA A 210 -17.20 -7.03 -1.32
N ARG A 211 -16.72 -7.62 -0.23
CA ARG A 211 -17.46 -8.65 0.52
C ARG A 211 -18.86 -8.17 0.94
N LYS A 212 -18.95 -6.97 1.51
CA LYS A 212 -20.23 -6.41 2.00
C LYS A 212 -21.17 -5.95 0.90
N SER A 213 -20.66 -5.71 -0.30
CA SER A 213 -21.47 -5.35 -1.48
C SER A 213 -21.83 -6.52 -2.39
N SER A 214 -21.48 -7.75 -2.04
CA SER A 214 -21.72 -8.93 -2.86
C SER A 214 -23.21 -9.20 -3.22
N ASP A 215 -24.14 -8.76 -2.38
CA ASP A 215 -25.56 -8.79 -2.69
C ASP A 215 -26.03 -7.70 -3.68
N LEU A 216 -25.17 -6.75 -3.99
CA LEU A 216 -25.44 -5.62 -4.89
C LEU A 216 -24.71 -5.70 -6.22
N LEU A 217 -23.53 -6.35 -6.25
CA LEU A 217 -22.61 -6.39 -7.37
C LEU A 217 -22.03 -7.79 -7.55
N ASP A 218 -22.27 -8.40 -8.69
CA ASP A 218 -21.81 -9.76 -9.01
C ASP A 218 -20.28 -9.84 -9.14
N SER A 219 -19.64 -8.75 -9.58
CA SER A 219 -18.19 -8.64 -9.72
C SER A 219 -17.42 -8.54 -8.40
N ALA A 220 -18.11 -8.37 -7.26
CA ALA A 220 -17.49 -8.23 -5.95
C ALA A 220 -16.60 -9.43 -5.57
N GLN A 221 -17.02 -10.66 -5.91
CA GLN A 221 -16.23 -11.86 -5.64
C GLN A 221 -14.90 -11.87 -6.41
N THR A 222 -14.90 -11.40 -7.65
CA THR A 222 -13.68 -11.31 -8.47
C THR A 222 -12.65 -10.36 -7.85
N VAL A 223 -13.10 -9.27 -7.21
CA VAL A 223 -12.22 -8.35 -6.47
C VAL A 223 -11.60 -9.03 -5.26
N THR A 224 -12.40 -9.75 -4.46
CA THR A 224 -11.87 -10.44 -3.27
C THR A 224 -10.90 -11.56 -3.63
N ASP A 225 -11.16 -12.30 -4.71
CA ASP A 225 -10.25 -13.34 -5.20
C ASP A 225 -8.92 -12.73 -5.66
N ALA A 226 -8.97 -11.66 -6.46
CA ALA A 226 -7.76 -10.97 -6.94
C ALA A 226 -6.95 -10.34 -5.78
N LEU A 227 -7.61 -9.80 -4.75
CA LEU A 227 -6.92 -9.32 -3.55
C LEU A 227 -6.21 -10.44 -2.79
N SER A 228 -6.84 -11.62 -2.68
CA SER A 228 -6.22 -12.77 -2.03
C SER A 228 -4.97 -13.26 -2.75
N ASP A 229 -4.87 -13.06 -4.06
CA ASP A 229 -3.68 -13.38 -4.83
C ASP A 229 -2.59 -12.29 -4.70
N CYS A 230 -2.99 -11.04 -4.46
CA CYS A 230 -2.08 -9.90 -4.29
C CYS A 230 -1.44 -9.85 -2.90
N VAL A 231 -2.25 -9.96 -1.83
CA VAL A 231 -1.79 -9.78 -0.45
C VAL A 231 -1.23 -11.10 0.08
N LEU A 232 0.09 -11.20 0.12
CA LEU A 232 0.79 -12.43 0.53
C LEU A 232 0.85 -12.62 2.04
N TYR A 233 0.84 -11.53 2.80
CA TYR A 233 0.94 -11.53 4.26
C TYR A 233 0.44 -10.23 4.85
N GLN A 234 -0.10 -10.28 6.06
CA GLN A 234 -0.55 -9.10 6.79
C GLN A 234 -0.54 -9.33 8.31
N VAL A 235 -0.39 -8.28 9.07
CA VAL A 235 -0.48 -8.20 10.53
C VAL A 235 -1.44 -7.09 10.94
#